data_184a8389e6f2c0e9f96d91c9edf68bf2
#
_entry.id   184a8389e6f2c0e9f96d91c9edf68bf2
#
_cell.length_a   1.000
_cell.length_b   1.000
_cell.length_c   1.000
_cell.angle_alpha   90.00
_cell.angle_beta   90.00
_cell.angle_gamma   90.00
#
_symmetry.space_group_name_H-M   'P 1'
#
loop_
_entity.id
_entity.type
_entity.pdbx_description
1 polymer ?
#
loop_
_entity_poly.entity_id
_entity_poly.type
_entity_poly.pdbx_seq_one_letter_code
_entity_poly.pdbx_strand_id
1 'polypeptide(L)'
;MSLKLPIAVSMIARNEAHNLPRSLGSVADWVQEIVLVVNDCTDGTEEVAQGFGATVITHPWEGYRDQKRFALAQVKAPWVLALDADEEVSEALKADIHAFFHGDHEWFQGAMFPRKVWFLGRWITHGDWYPDWSLRLFRNGKGHWSGSPEHDKIELDGSVKKLRGDLHHYSNPTLNSHVEKITVFGDYFLQRQIEKGRPWSLAETLLRPWWRFFRAYVLRLGFLDGFPGYYIARATAFATFVRYSRLYENEQQTNHPSRSA
;
A
#
# COMPACT_ATOMS: atom_id res chain seq x y z
N MET A 1 31.10 -5.58 -12.69
CA MET A 1 29.66 -5.75 -12.40
C MET A 1 29.50 -5.83 -10.90
N SER A 2 28.71 -4.95 -10.28
CA SER A 2 28.40 -5.04 -8.84
C SER A 2 27.66 -6.35 -8.59
N LEU A 3 28.02 -7.06 -7.51
CA LEU A 3 27.34 -8.30 -7.14
C LEU A 3 25.90 -7.95 -6.75
N LYS A 4 24.91 -8.55 -7.41
CA LYS A 4 23.50 -8.35 -7.08
C LYS A 4 23.20 -8.93 -5.71
N LEU A 5 22.36 -8.24 -4.92
CA LEU A 5 21.88 -8.76 -3.65
C LEU A 5 20.97 -9.98 -3.83
N PRO A 6 20.95 -10.93 -2.88
CA PRO A 6 20.17 -12.16 -2.96
C PRO A 6 18.67 -11.89 -2.69
N ILE A 7 18.11 -10.94 -3.42
CA ILE A 7 16.73 -10.43 -3.28
C ILE A 7 15.97 -10.72 -4.58
N ALA A 8 14.75 -11.24 -4.45
CA ALA A 8 13.77 -11.20 -5.51
C ALA A 8 12.75 -10.08 -5.28
N VAL A 9 12.44 -9.32 -6.31
CA VAL A 9 11.24 -8.49 -6.34
C VAL A 9 10.05 -9.39 -6.64
N SER A 10 9.00 -9.32 -5.82
CA SER A 10 7.70 -9.95 -6.04
C SER A 10 6.66 -8.86 -6.30
N MET A 11 6.09 -8.86 -7.49
CA MET A 11 5.18 -7.80 -7.96
C MET A 11 3.98 -8.39 -8.69
N ILE A 12 2.83 -7.71 -8.60
CA ILE A 12 1.66 -7.95 -9.46
C ILE A 12 1.37 -6.69 -10.27
N ALA A 13 0.88 -6.84 -11.49
CA ALA A 13 0.51 -5.70 -12.33
C ALA A 13 -0.68 -6.02 -13.26
N ARG A 14 -1.45 -4.97 -13.58
CA ARG A 14 -2.47 -4.98 -14.62
C ARG A 14 -2.52 -3.59 -15.25
N ASN A 15 -2.11 -3.48 -16.53
CA ASN A 15 -2.05 -2.21 -17.26
C ASN A 15 -1.19 -1.13 -16.55
N GLU A 16 0.07 -1.50 -16.24
CA GLU A 16 1.03 -0.67 -15.51
C GLU A 16 2.27 -0.30 -16.34
N ALA A 17 2.20 -0.42 -17.68
CA ALA A 17 3.32 -0.14 -18.57
C ALA A 17 3.95 1.24 -18.33
N HIS A 18 3.17 2.23 -17.91
CA HIS A 18 3.61 3.58 -17.61
C HIS A 18 4.36 3.73 -16.28
N ASN A 19 4.10 2.85 -15.30
CA ASN A 19 4.72 2.87 -13.99
C ASN A 19 5.98 1.99 -13.91
N LEU A 20 6.00 0.85 -14.61
CA LEU A 20 7.09 -0.12 -14.53
C LEU A 20 8.49 0.44 -14.83
N PRO A 21 8.71 1.38 -15.78
CA PRO A 21 10.03 1.95 -16.00
C PRO A 21 10.62 2.62 -14.76
N ARG A 22 9.79 3.29 -13.96
CA ARG A 22 10.20 3.90 -12.70
C ARG A 22 10.39 2.85 -11.61
N SER A 23 9.40 1.98 -11.41
CA SER A 23 9.39 0.95 -10.38
C SER A 23 10.54 -0.06 -10.58
N LEU A 24 10.58 -0.75 -11.73
CA LEU A 24 11.60 -1.73 -12.03
C LEU A 24 12.97 -1.11 -12.25
N GLY A 25 13.04 0.09 -12.84
CA GLY A 25 14.29 0.85 -13.01
C GLY A 25 14.99 1.14 -11.68
N SER A 26 14.23 1.30 -10.57
CA SER A 26 14.81 1.52 -9.24
C SER A 26 15.45 0.29 -8.60
N VAL A 27 15.21 -0.92 -9.15
CA VAL A 27 15.65 -2.17 -8.52
C VAL A 27 16.46 -3.11 -9.44
N ALA A 28 16.26 -3.09 -10.74
CA ALA A 28 16.76 -4.12 -11.68
C ALA A 28 18.28 -4.27 -11.70
N ASP A 29 19.04 -3.24 -11.40
CA ASP A 29 20.52 -3.24 -11.43
C ASP A 29 21.16 -3.93 -10.22
N TRP A 30 20.45 -4.07 -9.09
CA TRP A 30 21.01 -4.57 -7.83
C TRP A 30 20.26 -5.76 -7.20
N VAL A 31 19.06 -6.15 -7.70
CA VAL A 31 18.36 -7.37 -7.24
C VAL A 31 18.72 -8.57 -8.12
N GLN A 32 18.70 -9.76 -7.54
CA GLN A 32 19.03 -11.01 -8.23
C GLN A 32 17.92 -11.47 -9.17
N GLU A 33 16.66 -11.27 -8.78
CA GLU A 33 15.48 -11.81 -9.45
C GLU A 33 14.33 -10.79 -9.46
N ILE A 34 13.53 -10.78 -10.53
CA ILE A 34 12.27 -10.03 -10.60
C ILE A 34 11.19 -10.99 -11.07
N VAL A 35 10.15 -11.17 -10.27
CA VAL A 35 8.94 -11.94 -10.60
C VAL A 35 7.77 -10.97 -10.70
N LEU A 36 7.16 -10.91 -11.88
CA LEU A 36 5.96 -10.13 -12.15
C LEU A 36 4.82 -11.05 -12.54
N VAL A 37 3.73 -11.01 -11.77
CA VAL A 37 2.49 -11.72 -12.11
C VAL A 37 1.51 -10.74 -12.70
N VAL A 38 0.99 -11.06 -13.89
CA VAL A 38 0.07 -10.21 -14.65
C VAL A 38 -1.27 -10.90 -14.90
N ASN A 39 -2.31 -10.12 -15.16
CA ASN A 39 -3.58 -10.58 -15.67
C ASN A 39 -4.19 -9.56 -16.63
N ASP A 40 -4.73 -10.03 -17.76
CA ASP A 40 -5.48 -9.25 -18.75
C ASP A 40 -4.84 -7.90 -19.11
N CYS A 41 -3.52 -7.86 -19.32
CA CYS A 41 -2.83 -6.65 -19.76
C CYS A 41 -3.08 -6.37 -21.24
N THR A 42 -3.27 -5.08 -21.58
CA THR A 42 -3.56 -4.60 -22.93
C THR A 42 -2.68 -3.42 -23.36
N ASP A 43 -1.73 -3.00 -22.51
CA ASP A 43 -0.97 -1.75 -22.66
C ASP A 43 0.55 -1.95 -22.84
N GLY A 44 1.03 -3.18 -23.04
CA GLY A 44 2.47 -3.48 -23.16
C GLY A 44 3.18 -3.65 -21.81
N THR A 45 2.46 -3.86 -20.71
CA THR A 45 3.03 -4.13 -19.38
C THR A 45 4.04 -5.27 -19.40
N GLU A 46 3.73 -6.36 -20.10
CA GLU A 46 4.56 -7.58 -20.16
C GLU A 46 5.89 -7.31 -20.87
N GLU A 47 5.85 -6.65 -22.02
CA GLU A 47 7.03 -6.31 -22.82
C GLU A 47 7.96 -5.35 -22.05
N VAL A 48 7.39 -4.36 -21.38
CA VAL A 48 8.17 -3.43 -20.55
C VAL A 48 8.87 -4.20 -19.43
N ALA A 49 8.16 -5.07 -18.72
CA ALA A 49 8.75 -5.86 -17.63
C ALA A 49 9.87 -6.79 -18.11
N GLN A 50 9.68 -7.46 -19.24
CA GLN A 50 10.71 -8.31 -19.87
C GLN A 50 11.97 -7.51 -20.23
N GLY A 51 11.83 -6.25 -20.65
CA GLY A 51 12.93 -5.33 -20.91
C GLY A 51 13.81 -5.06 -19.67
N PHE A 52 13.27 -5.19 -18.45
CA PHE A 52 14.00 -5.12 -17.18
C PHE A 52 14.50 -6.48 -16.68
N GLY A 53 14.34 -7.56 -17.47
CA GLY A 53 14.76 -8.90 -17.10
C GLY A 53 13.83 -9.61 -16.12
N ALA A 54 12.57 -9.17 -16.02
CA ALA A 54 11.58 -9.84 -15.18
C ALA A 54 11.10 -11.17 -15.77
N THR A 55 10.90 -12.16 -14.91
CA THR A 55 10.12 -13.34 -15.22
C THR A 55 8.64 -12.97 -15.12
N VAL A 56 7.97 -12.91 -16.27
CA VAL A 56 6.55 -12.55 -16.35
C VAL A 56 5.70 -13.82 -16.37
N ILE A 57 4.68 -13.87 -15.50
CA ILE A 57 3.78 -15.03 -15.37
C ILE A 57 2.34 -14.51 -15.44
N THR A 58 1.57 -15.04 -16.40
CA THR A 58 0.14 -14.76 -16.50
C THR A 58 -0.63 -15.66 -15.54
N HIS A 59 -1.48 -15.08 -14.70
CA HIS A 59 -2.33 -15.81 -13.76
C HIS A 59 -3.73 -15.19 -13.71
N PRO A 60 -4.81 -15.98 -13.70
CA PRO A 60 -6.17 -15.47 -13.54
C PRO A 60 -6.32 -14.63 -12.27
N TRP A 61 -7.19 -13.61 -12.34
CA TRP A 61 -7.41 -12.74 -11.19
C TRP A 61 -8.22 -13.42 -10.08
N GLU A 62 -7.63 -13.55 -8.91
CA GLU A 62 -8.26 -14.14 -7.72
C GLU A 62 -8.40 -13.13 -6.55
N GLY A 63 -8.14 -11.84 -6.82
CA GLY A 63 -8.09 -10.79 -5.82
C GLY A 63 -6.65 -10.41 -5.42
N TYR A 64 -6.47 -9.20 -4.91
CA TYR A 64 -5.13 -8.63 -4.63
C TYR A 64 -4.27 -9.54 -3.77
N ARG A 65 -4.81 -10.02 -2.65
CA ARG A 65 -4.05 -10.85 -1.70
C ARG A 65 -3.60 -12.17 -2.31
N ASP A 66 -4.51 -12.86 -3.00
CA ASP A 66 -4.22 -14.20 -3.50
C ASP A 66 -3.30 -14.12 -4.73
N GLN A 67 -3.45 -13.07 -5.57
CA GLN A 67 -2.50 -12.76 -6.64
C GLN A 67 -1.08 -12.48 -6.11
N LYS A 68 -0.96 -11.68 -5.01
CA LYS A 68 0.33 -11.43 -4.35
C LYS A 68 0.91 -12.69 -3.70
N ARG A 69 0.07 -13.58 -3.15
CA ARG A 69 0.52 -14.89 -2.65
C ARG A 69 1.05 -15.77 -3.75
N PHE A 70 0.35 -15.81 -4.88
CA PHE A 70 0.81 -16.55 -6.04
C PHE A 70 2.17 -16.02 -6.54
N ALA A 71 2.32 -14.70 -6.67
CA ALA A 71 3.59 -14.10 -7.07
C ALA A 71 4.73 -14.42 -6.09
N LEU A 72 4.46 -14.36 -4.78
CA LEU A 72 5.43 -14.72 -3.75
C LEU A 72 5.87 -16.18 -3.84
N ALA A 73 4.96 -17.10 -4.17
CA ALA A 73 5.27 -18.53 -4.32
C ALA A 73 6.20 -18.85 -5.52
N GLN A 74 6.34 -17.94 -6.49
CA GLN A 74 7.22 -18.11 -7.64
C GLN A 74 8.68 -17.68 -7.37
N VAL A 75 8.93 -16.99 -6.25
CA VAL A 75 10.24 -16.46 -5.88
C VAL A 75 11.20 -17.55 -5.45
N LYS A 76 12.44 -17.49 -5.95
CA LYS A 76 13.50 -18.45 -5.63
C LYS A 76 14.60 -17.86 -4.74
N ALA A 77 14.83 -16.55 -4.82
CA ALA A 77 15.86 -15.89 -4.01
C ALA A 77 15.61 -16.00 -2.50
N PRO A 78 16.66 -15.96 -1.67
CA PRO A 78 16.54 -16.08 -0.21
C PRO A 78 15.76 -14.96 0.48
N TRP A 79 15.72 -13.79 -0.14
CA TRP A 79 15.00 -12.63 0.33
C TRP A 79 13.98 -12.12 -0.69
N VAL A 80 12.91 -11.54 -0.21
CA VAL A 80 11.84 -10.98 -1.03
C VAL A 80 11.69 -9.51 -0.71
N LEU A 81 11.67 -8.69 -1.76
CA LEU A 81 11.18 -7.31 -1.73
C LEU A 81 9.79 -7.30 -2.40
N ALA A 82 8.74 -7.20 -1.60
CA ALA A 82 7.39 -7.02 -2.12
C ALA A 82 7.20 -5.56 -2.56
N LEU A 83 7.03 -5.34 -3.85
CA LEU A 83 6.94 -4.01 -4.47
C LEU A 83 5.66 -3.94 -5.30
N ASP A 84 4.89 -2.87 -5.14
CA ASP A 84 3.75 -2.59 -6.00
C ASP A 84 4.22 -1.84 -7.27
N ALA A 85 3.49 -1.96 -8.39
CA ALA A 85 3.92 -1.40 -9.68
C ALA A 85 4.03 0.15 -9.67
N ASP A 86 3.30 0.80 -8.78
CA ASP A 86 3.29 2.25 -8.56
C ASP A 86 4.25 2.70 -7.42
N GLU A 87 5.14 1.81 -6.95
CA GLU A 87 6.15 2.11 -5.94
C GLU A 87 7.57 2.17 -6.56
N GLU A 88 8.46 2.96 -5.97
CA GLU A 88 9.85 3.19 -6.39
C GLU A 88 10.76 3.17 -5.16
N VAL A 89 11.82 2.39 -5.21
CA VAL A 89 12.86 2.40 -4.17
C VAL A 89 13.70 3.66 -4.32
N SER A 90 13.67 4.57 -3.33
CA SER A 90 14.52 5.76 -3.37
C SER A 90 16.00 5.38 -3.24
N GLU A 91 16.91 6.25 -3.72
CA GLU A 91 18.35 6.04 -3.57
C GLU A 91 18.77 5.91 -2.09
N ALA A 92 18.09 6.63 -1.18
CA ALA A 92 18.33 6.51 0.25
C ALA A 92 17.91 5.14 0.79
N LEU A 93 16.75 4.60 0.35
CA LEU A 93 16.31 3.28 0.73
C LEU A 93 17.19 2.18 0.12
N LYS A 94 17.61 2.34 -1.14
CA LYS A 94 18.58 1.45 -1.79
C LYS A 94 19.88 1.37 -0.97
N ALA A 95 20.42 2.52 -0.57
CA ALA A 95 21.62 2.56 0.27
C ALA A 95 21.42 1.87 1.64
N ASP A 96 20.27 2.11 2.29
CA ASP A 96 19.94 1.46 3.56
C ASP A 96 19.80 -0.06 3.41
N ILE A 97 19.20 -0.55 2.32
CA ILE A 97 19.09 -2.00 2.02
C ILE A 97 20.49 -2.60 1.81
N HIS A 98 21.36 -1.95 1.03
CA HIS A 98 22.74 -2.40 0.86
C HIS A 98 23.48 -2.46 2.20
N ALA A 99 23.38 -1.41 3.03
CA ALA A 99 23.99 -1.39 4.36
C ALA A 99 23.45 -2.51 5.27
N PHE A 100 22.14 -2.77 5.20
CA PHE A 100 21.50 -3.87 5.93
C PHE A 100 22.10 -5.24 5.55
N PHE A 101 22.32 -5.50 4.25
CA PHE A 101 22.92 -6.75 3.78
C PHE A 101 24.41 -6.86 4.07
N HIS A 102 25.14 -5.77 4.20
CA HIS A 102 26.55 -5.76 4.61
C HIS A 102 26.75 -5.86 6.13
N GLY A 103 25.70 -5.65 6.93
CA GLY A 103 25.79 -5.63 8.39
C GLY A 103 24.86 -6.63 9.07
N ASP A 104 23.62 -6.23 9.27
CA ASP A 104 22.72 -6.83 10.26
C ASP A 104 21.75 -7.91 9.74
N HIS A 105 21.71 -8.17 8.43
CA HIS A 105 20.64 -9.00 7.83
C HIS A 105 20.51 -10.40 8.41
N GLU A 106 21.57 -10.95 9.03
CA GLU A 106 21.53 -12.27 9.67
C GLU A 106 20.69 -12.29 10.95
N TRP A 107 20.58 -11.15 11.64
CA TRP A 107 19.87 -11.00 12.91
C TRP A 107 18.37 -10.76 12.75
N PHE A 108 17.92 -10.47 11.53
CA PHE A 108 16.55 -10.08 11.25
C PHE A 108 15.88 -11.03 10.25
N GLN A 109 14.57 -11.16 10.39
CA GLN A 109 13.75 -11.90 9.44
C GLN A 109 13.14 -10.98 8.37
N GLY A 110 13.15 -9.67 8.61
CA GLY A 110 12.65 -8.68 7.66
C GLY A 110 13.08 -7.27 8.00
N ALA A 111 12.75 -6.36 7.11
CA ALA A 111 12.90 -4.92 7.30
C ALA A 111 11.64 -4.17 6.86
N MET A 112 11.33 -3.12 7.60
CA MET A 112 10.25 -2.18 7.30
C MET A 112 10.80 -0.79 7.09
N PHE A 113 10.15 -0.03 6.24
CA PHE A 113 10.54 1.33 5.90
C PHE A 113 9.33 2.21 5.63
N PRO A 114 9.46 3.54 5.73
CA PRO A 114 8.35 4.45 5.52
C PRO A 114 8.00 4.52 4.03
N ARG A 115 6.71 4.41 3.73
CA ARG A 115 6.16 4.66 2.41
C ARG A 115 5.74 6.13 2.32
N LYS A 116 6.22 6.82 1.29
CA LYS A 116 6.06 8.25 1.11
C LYS A 116 5.28 8.52 -0.17
N VAL A 117 4.13 9.15 -0.02
CA VAL A 117 3.19 9.37 -1.12
C VAL A 117 3.50 10.66 -1.87
N TRP A 118 3.55 10.57 -3.23
CA TRP A 118 3.52 11.74 -4.10
C TRP A 118 2.07 12.15 -4.33
N PHE A 119 1.73 13.40 -3.99
CA PHE A 119 0.37 13.87 -4.11
C PHE A 119 0.31 15.39 -4.42
N LEU A 120 -0.46 15.77 -5.45
CA LEU A 120 -0.66 17.15 -5.87
C LEU A 120 0.65 17.93 -6.01
N GLY A 121 1.63 17.33 -6.70
CA GLY A 121 2.89 17.99 -7.06
C GLY A 121 3.95 18.03 -5.96
N ARG A 122 3.79 17.27 -4.86
CA ARG A 122 4.80 17.20 -3.79
C ARG A 122 4.80 15.88 -3.04
N TRP A 123 5.89 15.59 -2.35
CA TRP A 123 5.96 14.52 -1.37
C TRP A 123 5.23 14.93 -0.09
N ILE A 124 4.38 14.02 0.41
CA ILE A 124 3.73 14.17 1.72
C ILE A 124 4.68 13.65 2.79
N THR A 125 4.99 14.52 3.75
CA THR A 125 5.98 14.25 4.81
C THR A 125 5.41 14.38 6.21
N HIS A 126 4.12 14.74 6.33
CA HIS A 126 3.42 14.93 7.59
C HIS A 126 1.99 14.38 7.54
N GLY A 127 1.25 14.53 8.62
CA GLY A 127 -0.15 14.14 8.70
C GLY A 127 -0.33 12.63 8.89
N ASP A 128 -1.51 12.14 8.48
CA ASP A 128 -1.88 10.73 8.64
C ASP A 128 -1.28 9.82 7.55
N TRP A 129 -0.71 10.38 6.48
CA TRP A 129 -0.13 9.61 5.39
C TRP A 129 1.37 9.39 5.53
N TYR A 130 2.04 10.03 6.50
CA TYR A 130 3.46 9.83 6.73
C TYR A 130 3.82 9.96 8.23
N PRO A 131 4.74 9.11 8.73
CA PRO A 131 5.32 7.94 8.07
C PRO A 131 4.33 6.75 8.04
N ASP A 132 4.20 6.10 6.87
CA ASP A 132 3.47 4.86 6.69
C ASP A 132 4.46 3.67 6.70
N TRP A 133 4.72 3.13 7.87
CA TRP A 133 5.67 2.04 8.06
C TRP A 133 5.16 0.75 7.45
N SER A 134 5.81 0.28 6.39
CA SER A 134 5.44 -0.92 5.65
C SER A 134 6.53 -1.98 5.69
N LEU A 135 6.18 -3.19 6.11
CA LEU A 135 7.06 -4.36 6.01
C LEU A 135 7.02 -4.84 4.56
N ARG A 136 8.14 -4.71 3.85
CA ARG A 136 8.22 -5.04 2.41
C ARG A 136 9.43 -5.90 2.07
N LEU A 137 10.48 -5.93 2.90
CA LEU A 137 11.66 -6.77 2.72
C LEU A 137 11.66 -7.87 3.79
N PHE A 138 11.75 -9.15 3.38
CA PHE A 138 11.70 -10.27 4.32
C PHE A 138 12.36 -11.54 3.75
N ARG A 139 12.77 -12.46 4.63
CA ARG A 139 13.29 -13.76 4.23
C ARG A 139 12.20 -14.59 3.55
N ASN A 140 12.53 -15.19 2.42
CA ASN A 140 11.62 -16.10 1.71
C ASN A 140 11.17 -17.23 2.64
N GLY A 141 9.86 -17.53 2.63
CA GLY A 141 9.24 -18.52 3.51
C GLY A 141 8.99 -18.08 4.94
N LYS A 142 9.36 -16.83 5.34
CA LYS A 142 9.09 -16.29 6.68
C LYS A 142 7.96 -15.28 6.71
N GLY A 143 7.73 -14.55 5.62
CA GLY A 143 6.63 -13.61 5.49
C GLY A 143 5.51 -14.15 4.61
N HIS A 144 4.28 -13.76 4.90
CA HIS A 144 3.11 -14.11 4.10
C HIS A 144 2.11 -12.95 4.03
N TRP A 145 1.39 -12.89 2.91
CA TRP A 145 0.33 -11.92 2.74
C TRP A 145 -0.89 -12.29 3.59
N SER A 146 -1.35 -11.37 4.41
CA SER A 146 -2.46 -11.46 5.34
C SER A 146 -3.32 -10.20 5.28
N GLY A 147 -4.34 -10.11 6.13
CA GLY A 147 -5.24 -8.97 6.21
C GLY A 147 -6.51 -9.14 5.39
N SER A 148 -7.30 -8.06 5.32
CA SER A 148 -8.53 -8.01 4.54
C SER A 148 -8.25 -7.56 3.10
N PRO A 149 -9.18 -7.80 2.16
CA PRO A 149 -9.00 -7.44 0.75
C PRO A 149 -8.63 -5.96 0.51
N GLU A 150 -9.05 -5.07 1.42
CA GLU A 150 -8.77 -3.63 1.36
C GLU A 150 -7.46 -3.20 2.04
N HIS A 151 -6.90 -4.07 2.90
CA HIS A 151 -5.71 -3.81 3.69
C HIS A 151 -4.85 -5.07 3.78
N ASP A 152 -4.33 -5.49 2.64
CA ASP A 152 -3.34 -6.54 2.59
C ASP A 152 -2.04 -6.05 3.25
N LYS A 153 -1.47 -6.89 4.08
CA LYS A 153 -0.22 -6.64 4.77
C LYS A 153 0.63 -7.90 4.82
N ILE A 154 1.92 -7.72 4.92
CA ILE A 154 2.81 -8.83 5.20
C ILE A 154 2.85 -9.05 6.71
N GLU A 155 2.61 -10.27 7.13
CA GLU A 155 2.86 -10.76 8.48
C GLU A 155 4.11 -11.63 8.47
N LEU A 156 4.92 -11.47 9.51
CA LEU A 156 6.22 -12.10 9.65
C LEU A 156 6.44 -12.49 11.11
N ASP A 157 6.84 -13.74 11.34
CA ASP A 157 7.29 -14.20 12.65
C ASP A 157 8.79 -13.95 12.80
N GLY A 158 9.17 -13.04 13.69
CA GLY A 158 10.56 -12.74 13.99
C GLY A 158 10.90 -11.25 14.07
N SER A 159 12.19 -10.98 14.22
CA SER A 159 12.70 -9.61 14.36
C SER A 159 12.65 -8.84 13.05
N VAL A 160 12.22 -7.57 13.11
CA VAL A 160 12.11 -6.66 11.98
C VAL A 160 12.97 -5.42 12.21
N LYS A 161 13.86 -5.12 11.27
CA LYS A 161 14.67 -3.90 11.27
C LYS A 161 13.87 -2.73 10.70
N LYS A 162 14.01 -1.54 11.30
CA LYS A 162 13.53 -0.29 10.70
C LYS A 162 14.63 0.36 9.90
N LEU A 163 14.41 0.54 8.60
CA LEU A 163 15.23 1.35 7.70
C LEU A 163 14.63 2.74 7.58
N ARG A 164 15.43 3.75 7.25
CA ARG A 164 14.99 5.15 7.27
C ARG A 164 14.68 5.72 5.89
N GLY A 165 15.25 5.11 4.85
CA GLY A 165 14.99 5.50 3.46
C GLY A 165 13.53 5.29 3.08
N ASP A 166 13.00 6.18 2.25
CA ASP A 166 11.60 6.16 1.84
C ASP A 166 11.35 5.21 0.66
N LEU A 167 10.26 4.44 0.72
CA LEU A 167 9.64 3.85 -0.45
C LEU A 167 8.68 4.89 -1.06
N HIS A 168 8.97 5.37 -2.24
CA HIS A 168 8.15 6.33 -2.97
C HIS A 168 6.90 5.65 -3.52
N HIS A 169 5.72 6.30 -3.41
CA HIS A 169 4.45 5.72 -3.80
C HIS A 169 3.59 6.73 -4.57
N TYR A 170 3.16 6.37 -5.76
CA TYR A 170 2.44 7.23 -6.70
C TYR A 170 0.97 6.83 -6.85
N SER A 171 0.32 6.47 -5.75
CA SER A 171 -0.99 5.81 -5.68
C SER A 171 -2.20 6.65 -6.07
N ASN A 172 -2.08 7.97 -6.08
CA ASN A 172 -3.22 8.87 -6.33
C ASN A 172 -2.85 9.92 -7.39
N PRO A 173 -2.91 9.58 -8.68
CA PRO A 173 -2.52 10.50 -9.75
C PRO A 173 -3.43 11.73 -9.84
N THR A 174 -4.69 11.63 -9.38
CA THR A 174 -5.68 12.71 -9.42
C THR A 174 -6.52 12.79 -8.14
N LEU A 175 -7.19 13.94 -7.94
CA LEU A 175 -8.17 14.08 -6.86
C LEU A 175 -9.36 13.13 -7.05
N ASN A 176 -9.80 12.91 -8.29
CA ASN A 176 -10.91 12.00 -8.57
C ASN A 176 -10.59 10.58 -8.13
N SER A 177 -9.40 10.06 -8.47
CA SER A 177 -8.98 8.72 -8.05
C SER A 177 -8.92 8.57 -6.52
N HIS A 178 -8.57 9.65 -5.80
CA HIS A 178 -8.60 9.65 -4.33
C HIS A 178 -10.04 9.64 -3.79
N VAL A 179 -10.96 10.42 -4.38
CA VAL A 179 -12.37 10.50 -3.96
C VAL A 179 -13.07 9.15 -4.18
N GLU A 180 -12.84 8.49 -5.31
CA GLU A 180 -13.39 7.16 -5.60
C GLU A 180 -13.00 6.12 -4.54
N LYS A 181 -11.75 6.15 -4.08
CA LYS A 181 -11.26 5.27 -3.00
C LYS A 181 -12.01 5.49 -1.68
N ILE A 182 -12.48 6.72 -1.38
CA ILE A 182 -13.26 6.99 -0.16
C ILE A 182 -14.53 6.14 -0.12
N THR A 183 -15.23 6.01 -1.25
CA THR A 183 -16.46 5.20 -1.35
C THR A 183 -16.14 3.73 -1.14
N VAL A 184 -15.18 3.20 -1.89
CA VAL A 184 -14.79 1.77 -1.81
C VAL A 184 -14.37 1.38 -0.38
N PHE A 185 -13.51 2.17 0.25
CA PHE A 185 -13.11 1.91 1.65
C PHE A 185 -14.25 2.14 2.65
N GLY A 186 -15.25 2.93 2.27
CA GLY A 186 -16.49 3.10 3.04
C GLY A 186 -17.31 1.82 3.07
N ASP A 187 -17.42 1.10 1.93
CA ASP A 187 -18.15 -0.16 1.82
C ASP A 187 -17.53 -1.25 2.70
N TYR A 188 -16.21 -1.44 2.61
CA TYR A 188 -15.49 -2.39 3.45
C TYR A 188 -15.63 -2.07 4.96
N PHE A 189 -15.57 -0.78 5.32
CA PHE A 189 -15.80 -0.38 6.70
C PHE A 189 -17.19 -0.77 7.17
N LEU A 190 -18.23 -0.46 6.38
CA LEU A 190 -19.63 -0.76 6.70
C LEU A 190 -19.81 -2.26 6.92
N GLN A 191 -19.39 -3.08 5.97
CA GLN A 191 -19.53 -4.54 6.04
C GLN A 191 -18.91 -5.09 7.33
N ARG A 192 -17.70 -4.65 7.68
CA ARG A 192 -16.99 -5.06 8.90
C ARG A 192 -17.72 -4.63 10.19
N GLN A 193 -18.41 -3.46 10.19
CA GLN A 193 -19.19 -3.05 11.36
C GLN A 193 -20.49 -3.86 11.48
N ILE A 194 -21.13 -4.19 10.38
CA ILE A 194 -22.31 -5.08 10.35
C ILE A 194 -21.95 -6.46 10.90
N GLU A 195 -20.85 -7.06 10.44
CA GLU A 195 -20.37 -8.36 10.95
C GLU A 195 -20.10 -8.35 12.46
N LYS A 196 -19.67 -7.20 13.01
CA LYS A 196 -19.46 -7.00 14.45
C LYS A 196 -20.71 -6.66 15.24
N GLY A 197 -21.85 -6.53 14.59
CA GLY A 197 -23.11 -6.11 15.21
C GLY A 197 -23.06 -4.72 15.86
N ARG A 198 -22.21 -3.82 15.32
CA ARG A 198 -21.99 -2.51 15.92
C ARG A 198 -23.12 -1.52 15.59
N PRO A 199 -23.85 -0.97 16.59
CA PRO A 199 -24.89 0.01 16.35
C PRO A 199 -24.30 1.35 15.91
N TRP A 200 -25.10 2.17 15.24
CA TRP A 200 -24.75 3.54 14.93
C TRP A 200 -24.71 4.42 16.19
N SER A 201 -23.92 5.48 16.13
CA SER A 201 -23.80 6.47 17.20
C SER A 201 -23.65 7.89 16.63
N LEU A 202 -24.56 8.79 17.02
CA LEU A 202 -24.49 10.20 16.64
C LEU A 202 -23.20 10.86 17.16
N ALA A 203 -22.79 10.56 18.37
CA ALA A 203 -21.58 11.11 18.96
C ALA A 203 -20.33 10.72 18.16
N GLU A 204 -20.22 9.44 17.75
CA GLU A 204 -19.10 8.99 16.90
C GLU A 204 -19.14 9.64 15.51
N THR A 205 -20.33 9.79 14.92
CA THR A 205 -20.49 10.42 13.60
C THR A 205 -20.05 11.88 13.61
N LEU A 206 -20.27 12.62 14.70
CA LEU A 206 -19.89 14.03 14.80
C LEU A 206 -18.46 14.24 15.31
N LEU A 207 -18.06 13.51 16.36
CA LEU A 207 -16.78 13.78 17.04
C LEU A 207 -15.58 13.15 16.36
N ARG A 208 -15.72 11.93 15.78
CA ARG A 208 -14.58 11.24 15.14
C ARG A 208 -14.03 11.97 13.92
N PRO A 209 -14.83 12.54 12.99
CA PRO A 209 -14.32 13.33 11.89
C PRO A 209 -13.54 14.56 12.35
N TRP A 210 -14.07 15.27 13.34
CA TRP A 210 -13.40 16.44 13.91
C TRP A 210 -12.04 16.07 14.52
N TRP A 211 -12.00 14.99 15.33
CA TRP A 211 -10.76 14.48 15.92
C TRP A 211 -9.75 14.05 14.85
N ARG A 212 -10.21 13.37 13.78
CA ARG A 212 -9.34 12.95 12.67
C ARG A 212 -8.70 14.13 11.97
N PHE A 213 -9.48 15.18 11.70
CA PHE A 213 -8.93 16.43 11.15
C PHE A 213 -7.88 17.05 12.08
N PHE A 214 -8.25 17.28 13.33
CA PHE A 214 -7.38 17.92 14.31
C PHE A 214 -6.07 17.16 14.49
N ARG A 215 -6.16 15.85 14.65
CA ARG A 215 -4.98 14.98 14.77
C ARG A 215 -4.09 15.06 13.54
N ALA A 216 -4.63 14.91 12.34
CA ALA A 216 -3.86 14.87 11.10
C ALA A 216 -3.24 16.24 10.78
N TYR A 217 -4.02 17.30 10.91
CA TYR A 217 -3.61 18.64 10.50
C TYR A 217 -2.75 19.34 11.54
N VAL A 218 -3.13 19.27 12.82
CA VAL A 218 -2.45 19.98 13.92
C VAL A 218 -1.43 19.09 14.60
N LEU A 219 -1.84 17.97 15.21
CA LEU A 219 -0.93 17.17 16.04
C LEU A 219 0.15 16.44 15.23
N ARG A 220 -0.18 16.03 13.99
CA ARG A 220 0.77 15.41 13.06
C ARG A 220 1.36 16.39 12.04
N LEU A 221 1.22 17.68 12.30
CA LEU A 221 1.84 18.77 11.54
C LEU A 221 1.47 18.77 10.04
N GLY A 222 0.29 18.24 9.66
CA GLY A 222 -0.15 18.18 8.26
C GLY A 222 -0.18 19.55 7.58
N PHE A 223 -0.27 20.65 8.33
CA PHE A 223 -0.21 22.01 7.80
C PHE A 223 1.14 22.36 7.15
N LEU A 224 2.22 21.66 7.51
CA LEU A 224 3.55 21.85 6.90
C LEU A 224 3.61 21.35 5.45
N ASP A 225 2.70 20.44 5.07
CA ASP A 225 2.55 20.00 3.68
C ASP A 225 1.67 20.93 2.83
N GLY A 226 1.34 22.13 3.35
CA GLY A 226 0.59 23.15 2.63
C GLY A 226 -0.82 22.71 2.25
N PHE A 227 -1.30 23.11 1.05
CA PHE A 227 -2.65 22.74 0.60
C PHE A 227 -2.87 21.23 0.49
N PRO A 228 -1.95 20.39 -0.04
CA PRO A 228 -2.13 18.94 -0.02
C PRO A 228 -2.33 18.37 1.38
N GLY A 229 -1.58 18.84 2.38
CA GLY A 229 -1.76 18.40 3.77
C GLY A 229 -3.13 18.80 4.35
N TYR A 230 -3.60 20.02 4.05
CA TYR A 230 -4.95 20.46 4.40
C TYR A 230 -6.02 19.59 3.73
N TYR A 231 -5.88 19.36 2.42
CA TYR A 231 -6.81 18.52 1.66
C TYR A 231 -6.89 17.10 2.24
N ILE A 232 -5.74 16.48 2.51
CA ILE A 232 -5.66 15.12 3.10
C ILE A 232 -6.39 15.08 4.45
N ALA A 233 -6.14 16.04 5.33
CA ALA A 233 -6.79 16.10 6.63
C ALA A 233 -8.32 16.26 6.51
N ARG A 234 -8.80 17.13 5.60
CA ARG A 234 -10.23 17.32 5.31
C ARG A 234 -10.87 16.09 4.69
N ALA A 235 -10.21 15.49 3.69
CA ALA A 235 -10.71 14.30 3.00
C ALA A 235 -10.79 13.09 3.96
N THR A 236 -9.79 12.92 4.84
CA THR A 236 -9.81 11.86 5.87
C THR A 236 -10.94 12.07 6.89
N ALA A 237 -11.19 13.31 7.31
CA ALA A 237 -12.30 13.65 8.18
C ALA A 237 -13.64 13.38 7.48
N PHE A 238 -13.79 13.81 6.23
CA PHE A 238 -14.99 13.57 5.42
C PHE A 238 -15.24 12.06 5.20
N ALA A 239 -14.21 11.30 4.83
CA ALA A 239 -14.30 9.85 4.72
C ALA A 239 -14.77 9.19 6.04
N THR A 240 -14.29 9.70 7.17
CA THR A 240 -14.72 9.22 8.48
C THR A 240 -16.19 9.56 8.73
N PHE A 241 -16.62 10.77 8.39
CA PHE A 241 -18.04 11.17 8.50
C PHE A 241 -18.94 10.26 7.64
N VAL A 242 -18.61 10.07 6.37
CA VAL A 242 -19.36 9.19 5.45
C VAL A 242 -19.46 7.78 6.00
N ARG A 243 -18.35 7.18 6.47
CA ARG A 243 -18.34 5.83 7.06
C ARG A 243 -19.34 5.66 8.20
N TYR A 244 -19.38 6.59 9.12
CA TYR A 244 -20.31 6.53 10.26
C TYR A 244 -21.74 6.90 9.88
N SER A 245 -21.97 7.78 8.90
CA SER A 245 -23.29 8.08 8.35
C SER A 245 -23.91 6.86 7.63
N ARG A 246 -23.09 6.05 6.95
CA ARG A 246 -23.55 4.81 6.31
C ARG A 246 -24.00 3.74 7.31
N LEU A 247 -23.48 3.75 8.54
CA LEU A 247 -24.03 2.90 9.61
C LEU A 247 -25.47 3.32 9.96
N TYR A 248 -25.74 4.63 10.01
CA TYR A 248 -27.09 5.13 10.21
C TYR A 248 -28.03 4.71 9.08
N GLU A 249 -27.59 4.91 7.83
CA GLU A 249 -28.35 4.52 6.64
C GLU A 249 -28.71 3.01 6.68
N ASN A 250 -27.74 2.15 6.97
CA ASN A 250 -27.95 0.70 7.09
C ASN A 250 -28.95 0.35 8.22
N GLU A 251 -28.86 1.03 9.36
CA GLU A 251 -29.78 0.83 10.48
C GLU A 251 -31.22 1.23 10.11
N GLN A 252 -31.41 2.36 9.38
CA GLN A 252 -32.72 2.77 8.87
C GLN A 252 -33.29 1.81 7.85
N GLN A 253 -32.47 1.29 6.92
CA GLN A 253 -32.90 0.30 5.93
C GLN A 253 -33.32 -1.02 6.59
N THR A 254 -32.61 -1.44 7.63
CA THR A 254 -32.93 -2.65 8.39
C THR A 254 -34.23 -2.50 9.18
N ASN A 255 -34.46 -1.34 9.79
CA ASN A 255 -35.64 -1.06 10.62
C ASN A 255 -36.89 -0.71 9.80
N HIS A 256 -36.73 -0.24 8.55
CA HIS A 256 -37.83 0.22 7.68
C HIS A 256 -37.70 -0.31 6.25
N PRO A 257 -37.72 -1.63 6.02
CA PRO A 257 -37.44 -2.24 4.71
C PRO A 257 -38.40 -1.85 3.59
N SER A 258 -39.60 -1.37 3.93
CA SER A 258 -40.65 -1.00 2.96
C SER A 258 -40.52 0.42 2.37
N ARG A 259 -39.53 1.21 2.74
CA ARG A 259 -39.31 2.58 2.27
C ARG A 259 -38.09 2.78 1.36
N SER A 260 -37.39 1.71 1.03
CA SER A 260 -36.14 1.74 0.23
C SER A 260 -36.26 1.16 -1.19
N ALA A 261 -37.51 1.15 -1.74
CA ALA A 261 -37.78 0.76 -3.12
C ALA A 261 -38.10 1.96 -4.01
#